data_e4a5ad1af11988a56bd7f015a9d18755
#
_entry.id   e4a5ad1af11988a56bd7f015a9d18755
#
_cell.length_a   1.000
_cell.length_b   1.000
_cell.length_c   1.000
_cell.angle_alpha   90.00
_cell.angle_beta   90.00
_cell.angle_gamma   90.00
#
_symmetry.space_group_name_H-M   'P 1'
#
loop_
_entity.id
_entity.type
_entity.pdbx_description
1 polymer ?
#
loop_
_entity_poly.entity_id
_entity_poly.type
_entity_poly.pdbx_seq_one_letter_code
_entity_poly.pdbx_strand_id
1 'polypeptide(L)'
;MKIALLHIPFDKGVGWYGNNELKRLLLPTLNEAGIDVMLCGHTHRYSFRDVGSVDNNFPILVNSNNDKVNVRATKSQIDMEVVDATGKVLHRHTVKVE
;
A
#
# COMPACT_ATOMS: atom_id res chain seq x y z
N MET A 1 -0.88 6.07 -14.64
CA MET A 1 -0.35 5.45 -13.40
C MET A 1 -0.69 6.32 -12.22
N LYS A 2 -1.27 5.71 -11.20
CA LYS A 2 -1.69 6.44 -10.00
C LYS A 2 -1.22 5.69 -8.75
N ILE A 3 -0.49 6.39 -7.89
CA ILE A 3 0.01 5.86 -6.63
C ILE A 3 -0.59 6.69 -5.49
N ALA A 4 -1.26 6.03 -4.56
CA ALA A 4 -1.82 6.69 -3.39
C ALA A 4 -0.85 6.59 -2.21
N LEU A 5 -0.67 7.69 -1.49
CA LEU A 5 0.15 7.75 -0.28
C LEU A 5 -0.74 8.13 0.89
N LEU A 6 -0.85 7.24 1.85
CA LEU A 6 -1.62 7.46 3.07
C LEU A 6 -0.83 7.01 4.29
N HIS A 7 -1.08 7.62 5.44
CA HIS A 7 -0.42 7.21 6.67
C HIS A 7 -1.02 5.91 7.19
N ILE A 8 -2.35 5.83 7.30
CA ILE A 8 -3.05 4.72 7.92
C ILE A 8 -3.56 3.74 6.85
N PRO A 9 -3.22 2.44 6.94
CA PRO A 9 -3.75 1.45 6.00
C PRO A 9 -5.22 1.11 6.30
N PHE A 10 -5.92 0.57 5.30
CA PHE A 10 -7.26 0.04 5.49
C PHE A 10 -7.19 -1.39 6.07
N ASP A 11 -8.04 -1.68 7.04
CA ASP A 11 -8.14 -3.00 7.64
C ASP A 11 -9.53 -3.59 7.44
N LYS A 12 -9.62 -4.92 7.54
CA LYS A 12 -10.86 -5.64 7.34
C LYS A 12 -11.58 -5.82 8.68
N GLY A 13 -12.69 -5.10 8.86
CA GLY A 13 -13.67 -5.35 9.89
C GLY A 13 -13.35 -4.85 11.27
N VAL A 14 -12.25 -5.22 11.86
CA VAL A 14 -11.94 -4.90 13.26
C VAL A 14 -10.66 -4.08 13.33
N GLY A 15 -10.79 -2.83 13.67
CA GLY A 15 -9.68 -1.91 13.86
C GLY A 15 -10.13 -0.79 14.79
N TRP A 16 -9.25 0.15 15.11
CA TRP A 16 -9.71 1.28 15.88
C TRP A 16 -10.57 2.20 15.01
N TYR A 17 -11.36 3.01 15.69
CA TYR A 17 -12.37 3.85 15.07
C TYR A 17 -11.86 4.67 13.87
N GLY A 18 -10.69 5.31 14.01
CA GLY A 18 -10.16 6.15 12.93
C GLY A 18 -9.85 5.38 11.65
N ASN A 19 -9.39 4.14 11.79
CA ASN A 19 -9.11 3.27 10.65
C ASN A 19 -10.41 2.90 9.92
N ASN A 20 -11.45 2.52 10.66
CA ASN A 20 -12.74 2.16 10.08
C ASN A 20 -13.40 3.34 9.38
N GLU A 21 -13.32 4.53 9.97
CA GLU A 21 -13.87 5.74 9.37
C GLU A 21 -13.12 6.11 8.09
N LEU A 22 -11.80 6.01 8.08
CA LEU A 22 -10.99 6.28 6.91
C LEU A 22 -11.37 5.35 5.76
N LYS A 23 -11.52 4.07 6.05
CA LYS A 23 -11.94 3.08 5.07
C LYS A 23 -13.32 3.41 4.49
N ARG A 24 -14.29 3.70 5.36
CA ARG A 24 -15.65 4.00 4.96
C ARG A 24 -15.74 5.24 4.07
N LEU A 25 -14.97 6.28 4.40
CA LEU A 25 -15.04 7.56 3.70
C LEU A 25 -14.20 7.60 2.43
N LEU A 26 -13.05 6.95 2.42
CA LEU A 26 -12.06 7.15 1.38
C LEU A 26 -11.93 5.98 0.40
N LEU A 27 -12.07 4.74 0.88
CA LEU A 27 -11.82 3.57 0.03
C LEU A 27 -12.70 3.51 -1.22
N PRO A 28 -14.02 3.80 -1.16
CA PRO A 28 -14.83 3.79 -2.37
C PRO A 28 -14.33 4.76 -3.43
N THR A 29 -13.90 5.95 -3.02
CA THR A 29 -13.35 6.97 -3.93
C THR A 29 -12.05 6.49 -4.56
N LEU A 30 -11.16 5.89 -3.78
CA LEU A 30 -9.89 5.36 -4.30
C LEU A 30 -10.11 4.19 -5.24
N ASN A 31 -11.07 3.32 -4.95
CA ASN A 31 -11.42 2.20 -5.84
C ASN A 31 -11.90 2.70 -7.21
N GLU A 32 -12.69 3.78 -7.24
CA GLU A 32 -13.16 4.38 -8.48
C GLU A 32 -12.07 5.15 -9.22
N ALA A 33 -11.07 5.66 -8.52
CA ALA A 33 -10.04 6.51 -9.11
C ALA A 33 -9.03 5.76 -9.98
N GLY A 34 -9.04 4.44 -9.99
CA GLY A 34 -8.10 3.66 -10.79
C GLY A 34 -6.69 3.68 -10.21
N ILE A 35 -6.57 3.61 -8.89
CA ILE A 35 -5.28 3.55 -8.21
C ILE A 35 -4.57 2.23 -8.55
N ASP A 36 -3.28 2.30 -8.87
CA ASP A 36 -2.48 1.12 -9.19
C ASP A 36 -1.84 0.49 -7.95
N VAL A 37 -1.43 1.29 -6.98
CA VAL A 37 -0.88 0.81 -5.71
C VAL A 37 -1.04 1.89 -4.64
N MET A 38 -1.21 1.47 -3.40
CA MET A 38 -1.22 2.35 -2.23
C MET A 38 -0.04 2.03 -1.32
N LEU A 39 0.65 3.08 -0.87
CA LEU A 39 1.75 2.98 0.07
C LEU A 39 1.34 3.65 1.38
N CYS A 40 1.57 2.98 2.50
CA CYS A 40 1.22 3.51 3.81
C CYS A 40 2.14 2.99 4.92
N GLY A 41 1.93 3.44 6.14
CA GLY A 41 2.74 3.11 7.29
C GLY A 41 1.87 2.87 8.53
N HIS A 42 2.07 3.65 9.58
CA HIS A 42 1.31 3.68 10.83
C HIS A 42 1.49 2.45 11.74
N THR A 43 1.37 1.23 11.21
CA THR A 43 1.42 0.01 12.04
C THR A 43 2.83 -0.34 12.52
N HIS A 44 3.86 0.28 11.94
CA HIS A 44 5.28 0.03 12.19
C HIS A 44 5.73 -1.39 11.82
N ARG A 45 4.92 -2.12 11.05
CA ARG A 45 5.21 -3.47 10.59
C ARG A 45 4.96 -3.58 9.10
N TYR A 46 5.83 -4.31 8.41
CA TYR A 46 5.63 -4.62 7.01
C TYR A 46 4.39 -5.50 6.81
N SER A 47 3.60 -5.18 5.80
CA SER A 47 2.49 -6.00 5.36
C SER A 47 2.22 -5.70 3.88
N PHE A 48 1.90 -6.73 3.12
CA PHE A 48 1.44 -6.54 1.75
C PHE A 48 0.02 -7.09 1.64
N ARG A 49 -0.91 -6.22 1.24
CA ARG A 49 -2.33 -6.57 1.14
C ARG A 49 -2.71 -6.61 -0.32
N ASP A 50 -2.97 -7.82 -0.81
CA ASP A 50 -3.37 -8.04 -2.19
C ASP A 50 -4.74 -7.45 -2.49
N VAL A 51 -5.07 -7.34 -3.77
CA VAL A 51 -6.37 -6.89 -4.22
C VAL A 51 -7.47 -7.75 -3.58
N GLY A 52 -8.46 -7.08 -3.01
CA GLY A 52 -9.61 -7.73 -2.39
C GLY A 52 -9.45 -8.11 -0.93
N SER A 53 -8.25 -8.01 -0.35
CA SER A 53 -8.03 -8.43 1.06
C SER A 53 -8.78 -7.55 2.06
N VAL A 54 -8.99 -6.27 1.73
CA VAL A 54 -9.75 -5.32 2.57
C VAL A 54 -10.75 -4.53 1.71
N ASP A 55 -11.34 -5.19 0.71
CA ASP A 55 -12.27 -4.60 -0.27
C ASP A 55 -11.62 -3.58 -1.21
N ASN A 56 -10.31 -3.67 -1.37
CA ASN A 56 -9.51 -2.77 -2.21
C ASN A 56 -9.38 -3.31 -3.63
N ASN A 57 -9.44 -2.41 -4.63
CA ASN A 57 -9.24 -2.75 -6.03
C ASN A 57 -7.77 -2.62 -6.47
N PHE A 58 -6.89 -2.34 -5.54
CA PHE A 58 -5.45 -2.13 -5.78
C PHE A 58 -4.67 -2.73 -4.62
N PRO A 59 -3.41 -3.17 -4.82
CA PRO A 59 -2.60 -3.69 -3.73
C PRO A 59 -2.14 -2.57 -2.79
N ILE A 60 -1.92 -2.91 -1.52
CA ILE A 60 -1.50 -1.98 -0.48
C ILE A 60 -0.21 -2.51 0.15
N LEU A 61 0.85 -1.71 0.10
CA LEU A 61 2.09 -2.01 0.80
C LEU A 61 2.18 -1.16 2.06
N VAL A 62 2.26 -1.82 3.21
CA VAL A 62 2.44 -1.16 4.51
C VAL A 62 3.90 -1.32 4.89
N ASN A 63 4.61 -0.21 5.09
CA ASN A 63 6.01 -0.24 5.45
C ASN A 63 6.20 -0.23 6.97
N SER A 64 7.35 -0.79 7.41
CA SER A 64 7.78 -0.67 8.81
C SER A 64 8.38 0.73 9.03
N ASN A 65 8.59 1.10 10.30
CA ASN A 65 9.21 2.39 10.61
C ASN A 65 10.74 2.37 10.52
N ASN A 66 11.35 1.21 10.24
CA ASN A 66 12.80 1.05 10.18
C ASN A 66 13.34 0.89 8.76
N ASP A 67 12.47 0.68 7.79
CA ASP A 67 12.87 0.33 6.43
C ASP A 67 12.42 1.39 5.44
N LYS A 68 12.99 1.33 4.24
CA LYS A 68 12.63 2.23 3.14
C LYS A 68 11.96 1.45 2.04
N VAL A 69 11.05 2.09 1.32
CA VAL A 69 10.47 1.54 0.10
C VAL A 69 11.05 2.31 -1.08
N ASN A 70 11.76 1.59 -1.96
CA ASN A 70 12.22 2.14 -3.22
C ASN A 70 11.22 1.78 -4.30
N VAL A 71 10.75 2.78 -5.02
CA VAL A 71 9.74 2.61 -6.07
C VAL A 71 10.34 2.99 -7.41
N ARG A 72 10.25 2.08 -8.37
CA ARG A 72 10.61 2.35 -9.76
C ARG A 72 9.37 2.17 -10.62
N ALA A 73 8.93 3.23 -11.25
CA ALA A 73 7.73 3.21 -12.09
C ALA A 73 8.13 3.33 -13.56
N THR A 74 7.56 2.46 -14.40
CA THR A 74 7.65 2.53 -15.85
C THR A 74 6.25 2.66 -16.43
N LYS A 75 6.13 2.72 -17.75
CA LYS A 75 4.80 2.79 -18.40
C LYS A 75 3.95 1.55 -18.18
N SER A 76 4.58 0.41 -17.87
CA SER A 76 3.90 -0.88 -17.82
C SER A 76 3.90 -1.54 -16.45
N GLN A 77 4.71 -1.05 -15.51
CA GLN A 77 4.79 -1.67 -14.19
C GLN A 77 5.35 -0.75 -13.11
N ILE A 78 5.09 -1.11 -11.88
CA ILE A 78 5.64 -0.47 -10.69
C ILE A 78 6.39 -1.53 -9.91
N ASP A 79 7.70 -1.34 -9.74
CA ASP A 79 8.54 -2.22 -8.93
C ASP A 79 8.78 -1.58 -7.58
N MET A 80 8.56 -2.34 -6.51
CA MET A 80 8.74 -1.86 -5.14
C MET A 80 9.68 -2.78 -4.40
N GLU A 81 10.70 -2.21 -3.74
CA GLU A 81 11.63 -2.94 -2.89
C GLU A 81 11.61 -2.34 -1.50
N VAL A 82 11.43 -3.19 -0.49
CA VAL A 82 11.59 -2.80 0.90
C VAL A 82 13.01 -3.15 1.32
N VAL A 83 13.78 -2.14 1.70
CA VAL A 83 15.20 -2.33 2.07
C VAL A 83 15.42 -1.87 3.51
N ASP A 84 16.33 -2.56 4.22
CA ASP A 84 16.68 -2.20 5.57
C ASP A 84 17.73 -1.08 5.62
N ALA A 85 18.16 -0.70 6.80
CA ALA A 85 19.13 0.39 7.00
C ALA A 85 20.50 0.09 6.38
N THR A 86 20.81 -1.18 6.11
CA THR A 86 22.07 -1.61 5.47
C THR A 86 21.99 -1.67 3.96
N GLY A 87 20.78 -1.49 3.39
CA GLY A 87 20.52 -1.59 1.95
C GLY A 87 20.14 -2.98 1.48
N LYS A 88 19.92 -3.92 2.41
CA LYS A 88 19.50 -5.27 2.06
C LYS A 88 18.02 -5.27 1.67
N VAL A 89 17.69 -5.91 0.54
CA VAL A 89 16.30 -6.06 0.10
C VAL A 89 15.61 -7.13 0.94
N LEU A 90 14.56 -6.73 1.65
CA LEU A 90 13.78 -7.63 2.50
C LEU A 90 12.55 -8.19 1.76
N HIS A 91 11.92 -7.34 0.94
CA HIS A 91 10.72 -7.69 0.18
C HIS A 91 10.75 -7.03 -1.18
N ARG A 92 10.13 -7.68 -2.16
CA ARG A 92 10.05 -7.14 -3.52
C ARG A 92 8.67 -7.46 -4.10
N HIS A 93 8.04 -6.44 -4.69
CA HIS A 93 6.74 -6.59 -5.34
C HIS A 93 6.73 -5.88 -6.67
N THR A 94 6.02 -6.44 -7.64
CA THR A 94 5.83 -5.83 -8.94
C THR A 94 4.34 -5.77 -9.24
N VAL A 95 3.84 -4.58 -9.61
CA VAL A 95 2.46 -4.37 -9.99
C VAL A 95 2.43 -4.02 -11.47
N LYS A 96 1.66 -4.78 -12.25
CA LYS A 96 1.46 -4.48 -13.67
C LYS A 96 0.45 -3.34 -13.81
N VAL A 97 0.75 -2.42 -14.71
CA VAL A 97 -0.10 -1.26 -15.02
C VAL A 97 -0.57 -1.43 -16.47
N GLU A 98 -1.86 -1.35 -16.66
CA GLU A 98 -2.47 -1.44 -17.99
C GLU A 98 -2.53 -0.09 -18.70
#